data_8e0b51283a7378851132136f8c08a1c6
#
_entry.id   8e0b51283a7378851132136f8c08a1c6
#
_cell.length_a   1.000
_cell.length_b   1.000
_cell.length_c   1.000
_cell.angle_alpha   90.00
_cell.angle_beta   90.00
_cell.angle_gamma   90.00
#
_symmetry.space_group_name_H-M   'P 1'
#
loop_
_entity.id
_entity.type
_entity.pdbx_description
1 polymer ?
#
loop_
_entity_poly.entity_id
_entity_poly.type
_entity_poly.pdbx_seq_one_letter_code
_entity_poly.pdbx_strand_id
1 'polypeptide(L)' 'MHIAQEIIKNIGTRTPDDVITLDYEGRFLRRKRLMTDSGEAFLVELPETISLSATDGFVLEDGRIIAIQLDSNDAPIL' A
#
# COMPACT_ATOMS: atom_id res chain seq x y z
N MET A 1 -14.88 7.71 -1.50
CA MET A 1 -13.67 6.87 -1.58
C MET A 1 -12.47 7.66 -1.09
N HIS A 2 -11.66 7.07 -0.26
CA HIS A 2 -10.44 7.73 0.24
C HIS A 2 -9.36 7.73 -0.84
N ILE A 3 -8.47 8.71 -0.77
CA ILE A 3 -7.38 8.86 -1.72
C ILE A 3 -6.06 8.83 -0.97
N ALA A 4 -5.12 8.02 -1.46
CA ALA A 4 -3.76 7.95 -0.92
C ALA A 4 -2.83 8.68 -1.89
N GLN A 5 -2.34 9.84 -1.49
CA GLN A 5 -1.43 10.66 -2.30
C GLN A 5 0.00 10.64 -1.78
N GLU A 6 0.22 9.99 -0.63
CA GLU A 6 1.53 9.95 0.01
C GLU A 6 1.86 8.53 0.42
N ILE A 7 3.17 8.25 0.46
CA ILE A 7 3.71 6.99 0.93
C ILE A 7 4.64 7.29 2.10
N ILE A 8 4.53 6.50 3.16
CA ILE A 8 5.52 6.51 4.23
C ILE A 8 6.52 5.40 3.94
N LYS A 9 7.78 5.76 3.80
CA LYS A 9 8.85 4.79 3.70
C LYS A 9 9.22 4.33 5.10
N ASN A 10 9.04 3.05 5.37
CA ASN A 10 9.35 2.45 6.66
C ASN A 10 8.44 2.98 7.77
N ILE A 11 7.26 2.38 7.91
CA ILE A 11 6.32 2.77 8.96
C ILE A 11 6.85 2.45 10.36
N GLY A 12 7.89 1.61 10.46
CA GLY A 12 8.56 1.34 11.74
C GLY A 12 7.62 0.73 12.77
N THR A 13 7.56 1.36 13.94
CA THR A 13 6.74 0.88 15.06
C THR A 13 5.33 1.47 15.06
N ARG A 14 4.97 2.24 14.06
CA ARG A 14 3.63 2.83 13.96
C ARG A 14 2.59 1.74 13.80
N THR A 15 1.47 1.90 14.49
CA THR A 15 0.33 0.99 14.35
C THR A 15 -0.51 1.43 13.15
N PRO A 16 -0.62 0.61 12.10
CA PRO A 16 -1.45 0.97 10.96
C PRO A 16 -2.93 0.85 11.29
N ASP A 17 -3.74 1.64 10.61
CA ASP A 17 -5.19 1.60 10.75
C ASP A 17 -5.80 0.43 9.98
N ASP A 18 -5.12 0.00 8.92
CA ASP A 18 -5.54 -1.12 8.10
C ASP A 18 -4.33 -1.71 7.38
N VAL A 19 -4.53 -2.80 6.67
CA VAL A 19 -3.47 -3.50 5.95
C VAL A 19 -3.97 -3.81 4.54
N ILE A 20 -3.08 -3.77 3.58
CA ILE A 20 -3.37 -4.23 2.23
C ILE A 20 -2.32 -5.26 1.81
N THR A 21 -2.78 -6.35 1.21
CA THR A 21 -1.89 -7.39 0.68
C THR A 21 -1.73 -7.20 -0.82
N LEU A 22 -0.49 -7.05 -1.26
CA LEU A 22 -0.16 -6.88 -2.68
C LEU A 22 0.67 -8.04 -3.16
N ASP A 23 0.49 -8.43 -4.43
CA ASP A 23 1.36 -9.41 -5.04
C ASP A 23 2.67 -8.74 -5.48
N TYR A 24 3.59 -9.55 -6.01
CA TYR A 24 4.91 -9.05 -6.37
C TYR A 24 4.82 -7.94 -7.42
N GLU A 25 3.95 -8.10 -8.41
CA GLU A 25 3.79 -7.11 -9.47
C GLU A 25 2.98 -5.91 -9.00
N GLY A 26 2.01 -6.13 -8.13
CA GLY A 26 1.12 -5.08 -7.63
C GLY A 26 1.81 -4.01 -6.79
N ARG A 27 3.06 -4.25 -6.36
CA ARG A 27 3.80 -3.26 -5.58
C ARG A 27 4.33 -2.10 -6.40
N PHE A 28 4.28 -2.21 -7.73
CA PHE A 28 4.68 -1.12 -8.62
C PHE A 28 3.43 -0.37 -9.04
N LEU A 29 3.22 0.82 -8.49
CA LEU A 29 2.05 1.59 -8.86
C LEU A 29 2.30 3.08 -8.87
N ARG A 30 1.42 3.75 -9.59
CA ARG A 30 1.33 5.18 -9.60
C ARG A 30 -0.11 5.60 -9.34
N ARG A 31 -1.05 5.00 -10.05
CA ARG A 31 -2.46 5.35 -9.96
C ARG A 31 -3.28 4.08 -10.11
N LYS A 32 -3.94 3.70 -9.03
CA LYS A 32 -4.69 2.45 -9.01
C LYS A 32 -5.71 2.45 -7.89
N ARG A 33 -6.84 1.82 -8.15
CA ARG A 33 -7.84 1.57 -7.12
C ARG A 33 -7.49 0.27 -6.40
N LEU A 34 -7.40 0.35 -5.09
CA LEU A 34 -7.06 -0.80 -4.25
C LEU A 34 -8.11 -1.01 -3.18
N MET A 35 -8.08 -2.18 -2.56
CA MET A 35 -8.98 -2.52 -1.48
C MET A 35 -8.15 -3.11 -0.34
N THR A 36 -8.41 -2.64 0.88
CA THR A 36 -7.72 -3.16 2.06
C THR A 36 -8.21 -4.56 2.40
N ASP A 37 -7.49 -5.26 3.28
CA ASP A 37 -7.86 -6.59 3.72
C ASP A 37 -9.20 -6.59 4.46
N SER A 38 -9.58 -5.47 5.07
CA SER A 38 -10.87 -5.34 5.73
C SER A 38 -12.01 -5.00 4.77
N GLY A 39 -11.70 -4.74 3.50
CA GLY A 39 -12.71 -4.48 2.46
C GLY A 39 -12.96 -3.01 2.17
N GLU A 40 -12.13 -2.10 2.66
CA GLU A 40 -12.27 -0.69 2.37
C GLU A 40 -11.53 -0.32 1.09
N ALA A 41 -12.24 0.28 0.13
CA ALA A 41 -11.64 0.70 -1.14
C ALA A 41 -11.02 2.08 -1.01
N PHE A 42 -9.88 2.27 -1.69
CA PHE A 42 -9.24 3.58 -1.77
C PHE A 42 -8.50 3.70 -3.10
N LEU A 43 -8.24 4.94 -3.50
CA LEU A 43 -7.54 5.23 -4.75
C LEU A 43 -6.13 5.69 -4.43
N VAL A 44 -5.15 5.04 -5.04
CA VAL A 44 -3.76 5.49 -4.97
C VAL A 44 -3.54 6.47 -6.13
N GLU A 45 -3.01 7.64 -5.81
CA GLU A 45 -2.74 8.67 -6.81
C GLU A 45 -1.42 9.34 -6.46
N LEU A 46 -0.35 8.84 -7.05
CA LEU A 46 1.01 9.28 -6.77
C LEU A 46 1.56 10.10 -7.93
N PRO A 47 2.52 11.00 -7.68
CA PRO A 47 3.09 11.82 -8.73
C PRO A 47 3.94 11.04 -9.72
N GLU A 48 4.45 9.87 -9.31
CA GLU A 48 5.26 9.02 -10.18
C GLU A 48 5.12 7.57 -9.76
N THR A 49 5.54 6.66 -10.64
CA THR A 49 5.51 5.23 -10.33
C THR A 49 6.53 4.93 -9.23
N ILE A 50 6.06 4.24 -8.20
CA ILE A 50 6.86 3.91 -7.03
C ILE A 50 6.86 2.40 -6.82
N SER A 51 8.01 1.85 -6.45
CA SER A 51 8.14 0.47 -6.01
C SER A 51 7.95 0.44 -4.51
N LEU A 52 6.96 -0.32 -4.05
CA LEU A 52 6.63 -0.42 -2.63
C LEU A 52 7.28 -1.64 -2.02
N SER A 53 7.52 -1.58 -0.71
CA SER A 53 8.04 -2.72 0.05
C SER A 53 7.16 -2.98 1.25
N ALA A 54 7.39 -4.13 1.90
CA ALA A 54 6.57 -4.55 3.03
C ALA A 54 6.67 -3.62 4.25
N THR A 55 7.68 -2.75 4.29
CA THR A 55 7.84 -1.79 5.38
C THR A 55 7.19 -0.44 5.09
N ASP A 56 6.68 -0.26 3.87
CA ASP A 56 6.05 1.00 3.48
C ASP A 56 4.57 1.01 3.83
N GLY A 57 3.95 2.18 3.72
CA GLY A 57 2.52 2.32 3.95
C GLY A 57 1.95 3.46 3.13
N PHE A 58 0.65 3.38 2.86
CA PHE A 58 -0.09 4.48 2.23
C PHE A 58 -0.64 5.40 3.30
N VAL A 59 -0.61 6.70 3.04
CA VAL A 59 -1.27 7.69 3.89
C VAL A 59 -2.50 8.21 3.17
N LEU A 60 -3.67 7.99 3.78
CA LEU A 60 -4.92 8.49 3.22
C LEU A 60 -5.09 9.98 3.55
N GLU A 61 -5.99 10.64 2.82
CA GLU A 61 -6.23 12.07 3.01
C GLU A 61 -6.73 12.43 4.41
N ASP A 62 -7.29 11.46 5.13
CA ASP A 62 -7.76 11.67 6.50
C ASP A 62 -6.69 11.35 7.55
N GLY A 63 -5.48 11.01 7.12
CA GLY A 63 -4.37 10.72 8.01
C GLY A 63 -4.21 9.26 8.40
N ARG A 64 -5.10 8.38 7.96
CA ARG A 64 -4.98 6.96 8.26
C ARG A 64 -3.82 6.33 7.50
N ILE A 65 -3.21 5.33 8.09
CA ILE A 65 -2.07 4.62 7.50
C ILE A 65 -2.50 3.20 7.15
N ILE A 66 -2.26 2.83 5.90
CA ILE A 66 -2.53 1.47 5.42
C ILE A 66 -1.19 0.78 5.22
N ALA A 67 -0.90 -0.20 6.05
CA ALA A 67 0.36 -0.94 5.94
C ALA A 67 0.33 -1.86 4.72
N ILE A 68 1.50 -2.08 4.13
CA ILE A 68 1.62 -2.94 2.97
C ILE A 68 2.19 -4.29 3.41
N GLN A 69 1.52 -5.35 2.97
CA GLN A 69 1.98 -6.71 3.17
C GLN A 69 2.14 -7.35 1.79
N LEU A 70 3.30 -7.93 1.53
CA LEU A 70 3.54 -8.59 0.25
C LEU A 70 3.18 -10.06 0.37
N ASP A 71 2.50 -10.58 -0.64
CA ASP A 71 2.12 -11.99 -0.69
C ASP A 71 3.33 -12.80 -1.11
N SER A 72 3.85 -13.59 -0.17
CA SER A 72 5.05 -14.39 -0.40
C SER A 72 4.82 -15.52 -1.40
N ASN A 73 3.55 -15.90 -1.61
CA ASN A 73 3.24 -16.96 -2.57
C ASN A 73 3.43 -16.50 -4.01
N ASP A 74 3.41 -15.20 -4.24
CA ASP A 74 3.60 -14.61 -5.57
C ASP A 74 5.04 -14.21 -5.83
N ALA A 75 5.92 -14.41 -4.86
CA ALA A 75 7.33 -14.07 -5.04
C ALA A 75 7.95 -15.01 -6.09
N PRO A 76 8.82 -14.50 -6.96
CA PRO A 76 9.47 -15.35 -7.95
C PRO A 76 10.34 -16.41 -7.29
N ILE A 77 10.29 -17.60 -7.85
CA ILE A 77 11.13 -18.71 -7.40
C ILE A 77 12.40 -18.69 -8.22
N LEU A 78 13.49 -18.66 -7.54
CA LEU A 78 14.83 -18.67 -8.17
C LEU A 78 15.43 -20.03 -8.15
#